data_69baac47bc9d608d98b8da3589eaab41
#
_entry.id   69baac47bc9d608d98b8da3589eaab41
#
_cell.length_a   1.000
_cell.length_b   1.000
_cell.length_c   1.000
_cell.angle_alpha   90.00
_cell.angle_beta   90.00
_cell.angle_gamma   90.00
#
_symmetry.space_group_name_H-M   'P 1'
#
loop_
_entity.id
_entity.type
_entity.pdbx_description
1 polymer ?
#
loop_
_entity_poly.entity_id
_entity_poly.type
_entity_poly.pdbx_seq_one_letter_code
_entity_poly.pdbx_strand_id
1 'polypeptide(L)'
;MSQLRLRELLNEVHDRVEQIVEGRDRLDGLLEAMLVVTSGLELDETLRTIVRTAIDLVDARYGALGVRGHGHELVEFIYHGIDEETRERIGHLPEGRGVLGVLIDDPKPIRLDTIAHHPASVGFPAHHPPMRTFLGVPVRIRDEVFGNLYLTEKADGQAFNEDDEVLVQALAAAAGIAIENARLYQQAKLRQSWIAATRDIGTEMLSGVDPSRVFTLVADESRHLSGAQATLVAVRADLEATDDRPEELVVAATAGDGPATALRTILIGDSPIGAIFTSQDPGCFDSLSLGDALTTGPALVLPFRAADSSADTVAGIVIAVRQPEDRPFTADERDMMAAFVDQAALAWQLAIAQRRVRQLDVLTDRDRIARDLHDHVIQRLFAVGLTLQGTIPRVRPADAHGRLSECVDDLQQVIQEIRTAIFDLHGGRSASTRLRQRLDDAIAAFTDSDLHASVQFSGPLSVIDAQLADHAEAVVREGVSNAVRHAKASRLAVSVAAADELCIEVVDDGRGLPPDITGSGLTNLRERAAAVGGSFTVEAGPQGGTRLRWCAPLR
;
A
#
# COMPACT_ATOMS: atom_id res chain seq x y z
N MET A 1 92.86 27.27 -2.20
CA MET A 1 92.21 26.43 -1.16
C MET A 1 90.93 27.08 -0.62
N SER A 2 90.97 28.37 -0.27
CA SER A 2 89.77 29.06 0.31
C SER A 2 88.57 29.23 -0.65
N GLN A 3 88.83 29.55 -1.93
CA GLN A 3 87.80 29.77 -2.96
C GLN A 3 87.08 28.48 -3.42
N LEU A 4 87.81 27.37 -3.41
CA LEU A 4 87.19 26.05 -3.71
C LEU A 4 86.25 25.62 -2.60
N ARG A 5 86.64 25.79 -1.33
CA ARG A 5 85.82 25.46 -0.19
C ARG A 5 84.58 26.35 -0.05
N LEU A 6 84.64 27.61 -0.46
CA LEU A 6 83.51 28.51 -0.52
C LEU A 6 82.50 28.09 -1.60
N ARG A 7 83.00 27.65 -2.77
CA ARG A 7 82.13 27.12 -3.84
C ARG A 7 81.46 25.82 -3.44
N GLU A 8 82.16 24.91 -2.80
CA GLU A 8 81.55 23.66 -2.27
C GLU A 8 80.47 23.96 -1.25
N LEU A 9 80.68 24.84 -0.26
CA LEU A 9 79.68 25.26 0.72
C LEU A 9 78.49 25.98 0.03
N LEU A 10 78.70 26.80 -0.96
CA LEU A 10 77.59 27.45 -1.69
C LEU A 10 76.77 26.44 -2.49
N ASN A 11 77.37 25.46 -3.11
CA ASN A 11 76.67 24.37 -3.78
C ASN A 11 75.86 23.51 -2.76
N GLU A 12 76.49 23.13 -1.61
CA GLU A 12 75.79 22.40 -0.57
C GLU A 12 74.58 23.15 0.03
N VAL A 13 74.71 24.48 0.18
CA VAL A 13 73.58 25.32 0.60
C VAL A 13 72.55 25.42 -0.52
N HIS A 14 72.94 25.52 -1.76
CA HIS A 14 72.06 25.57 -2.94
C HIS A 14 71.25 24.26 -3.02
N ASP A 15 71.92 23.14 -3.00
CA ASP A 15 71.32 21.80 -3.02
C ASP A 15 70.32 21.61 -1.84
N ARG A 16 70.66 22.08 -0.62
CA ARG A 16 69.77 22.04 0.55
C ARG A 16 68.54 22.95 0.39
N VAL A 17 68.74 24.13 -0.17
CA VAL A 17 67.62 25.06 -0.45
C VAL A 17 66.67 24.45 -1.49
N GLU A 18 67.21 23.87 -2.58
CA GLU A 18 66.40 23.15 -3.55
C GLU A 18 65.64 22.00 -2.93
N GLN A 19 66.26 21.16 -2.11
CA GLN A 19 65.58 20.09 -1.37
C GLN A 19 64.47 20.60 -0.44
N ILE A 20 64.66 21.73 0.24
CA ILE A 20 63.64 22.36 1.08
C ILE A 20 62.48 22.89 0.24
N VAL A 21 62.74 23.50 -0.89
CA VAL A 21 61.69 24.01 -1.81
C VAL A 21 60.91 22.86 -2.40
N GLU A 22 61.58 21.83 -2.94
CA GLU A 22 60.92 20.63 -3.43
C GLU A 22 60.07 19.93 -2.35
N GLY A 23 60.60 19.79 -1.13
CA GLY A 23 59.86 19.21 0.00
C GLY A 23 58.63 20.02 0.37
N ARG A 24 58.71 21.36 0.32
CA ARG A 24 57.58 22.24 0.55
C ARG A 24 56.50 22.11 -0.55
N ASP A 25 56.91 22.13 -1.81
CA ASP A 25 55.99 22.02 -2.96
C ASP A 25 55.27 20.68 -2.94
N ARG A 26 55.91 19.57 -2.53
CA ARG A 26 55.29 18.26 -2.33
C ARG A 26 54.27 18.27 -1.18
N LEU A 27 54.60 18.95 -0.07
CA LEU A 27 53.65 19.09 1.06
C LEU A 27 52.44 19.95 0.70
N ASP A 28 52.64 21.05 -0.03
CA ASP A 28 51.56 21.89 -0.52
C ASP A 28 50.66 21.10 -1.50
N GLY A 29 51.23 20.30 -2.40
CA GLY A 29 50.49 19.38 -3.28
C GLY A 29 49.71 18.31 -2.52
N LEU A 30 50.29 17.72 -1.47
CA LEU A 30 49.58 16.75 -0.62
C LEU A 30 48.38 17.38 0.12
N LEU A 31 48.57 18.58 0.67
CA LEU A 31 47.49 19.31 1.33
C LEU A 31 46.32 19.61 0.39
N GLU A 32 46.64 20.06 -0.83
CA GLU A 32 45.64 20.29 -1.87
C GLU A 32 44.91 18.98 -2.24
N ALA A 33 45.67 17.91 -2.46
CA ALA A 33 45.11 16.58 -2.74
C ALA A 33 44.16 16.08 -1.63
N MET A 34 44.58 16.25 -0.36
CA MET A 34 43.73 15.88 0.80
C MET A 34 42.45 16.72 0.84
N LEU A 35 42.50 18.01 0.57
CA LEU A 35 41.33 18.88 0.55
C LEU A 35 40.34 18.46 -0.55
N VAL A 36 40.85 18.16 -1.75
CA VAL A 36 40.03 17.68 -2.88
C VAL A 36 39.34 16.37 -2.52
N VAL A 37 40.07 15.40 -2.01
CA VAL A 37 39.51 14.08 -1.63
C VAL A 37 38.47 14.18 -0.50
N THR A 38 38.70 15.04 0.50
CA THR A 38 37.82 15.15 1.66
C THR A 38 36.57 16.00 1.42
N SER A 39 36.51 16.74 0.29
CA SER A 39 35.35 17.58 -0.04
C SER A 39 34.17 16.81 -0.63
N GLY A 40 34.37 15.58 -1.12
CA GLY A 40 33.33 14.74 -1.73
C GLY A 40 32.32 14.20 -0.70
N LEU A 41 31.04 14.20 -1.06
CA LEU A 41 29.94 13.64 -0.24
C LEU A 41 29.29 12.42 -0.89
N GLU A 42 29.45 12.23 -2.19
CA GLU A 42 28.95 11.06 -2.90
C GLU A 42 30.04 9.99 -3.01
N LEU A 43 29.74 8.75 -2.64
CA LEU A 43 30.74 7.69 -2.51
C LEU A 43 31.45 7.42 -3.82
N ASP A 44 30.74 7.20 -4.93
CA ASP A 44 31.31 6.88 -6.24
C ASP A 44 32.22 8.01 -6.77
N GLU A 45 31.78 9.26 -6.61
CA GLU A 45 32.57 10.42 -7.01
C GLU A 45 33.82 10.57 -6.15
N THR A 46 33.68 10.32 -4.84
CA THR A 46 34.81 10.33 -3.89
C THR A 46 35.83 9.27 -4.26
N LEU A 47 35.42 8.03 -4.55
CA LEU A 47 36.31 6.94 -4.96
C LEU A 47 37.07 7.26 -6.27
N ARG A 48 36.38 7.79 -7.28
CA ARG A 48 36.99 8.23 -8.53
C ARG A 48 37.99 9.38 -8.32
N THR A 49 37.63 10.32 -7.44
CA THR A 49 38.49 11.47 -7.11
C THR A 49 39.75 11.01 -6.40
N ILE A 50 39.68 10.05 -5.47
CA ILE A 50 40.84 9.46 -4.80
C ILE A 50 41.85 8.90 -5.81
N VAL A 51 41.36 8.08 -6.76
CA VAL A 51 42.23 7.47 -7.77
C VAL A 51 42.92 8.53 -8.64
N ARG A 52 42.18 9.52 -9.14
CA ARG A 52 42.69 10.60 -9.98
C ARG A 52 43.74 11.44 -9.24
N THR A 53 43.38 11.86 -8.02
CA THR A 53 44.27 12.67 -7.19
C THR A 53 45.58 11.93 -6.85
N ALA A 54 45.48 10.61 -6.60
CA ALA A 54 46.66 9.79 -6.35
C ALA A 54 47.60 9.69 -7.59
N ILE A 55 47.01 9.57 -8.78
CA ILE A 55 47.78 9.59 -10.02
C ILE A 55 48.54 10.90 -10.19
N ASP A 56 47.83 12.02 -10.02
CA ASP A 56 48.40 13.35 -10.18
C ASP A 56 49.48 13.66 -9.14
N LEU A 57 49.32 13.17 -7.89
CA LEU A 57 50.22 13.44 -6.77
C LEU A 57 51.64 12.85 -6.99
N VAL A 58 51.74 11.70 -7.66
CA VAL A 58 53.00 10.98 -7.82
C VAL A 58 53.38 10.77 -9.31
N ASP A 59 52.75 11.49 -10.22
CA ASP A 59 52.93 11.40 -11.66
C ASP A 59 52.84 9.97 -12.20
N ALA A 60 51.85 9.22 -11.75
CA ALA A 60 51.56 7.88 -12.24
C ALA A 60 50.77 7.97 -13.55
N ARG A 61 50.84 6.96 -14.41
CA ARG A 61 50.03 6.88 -15.64
C ARG A 61 48.70 6.21 -15.42
N TYR A 62 48.68 5.20 -14.58
CA TYR A 62 47.49 4.41 -14.29
C TYR A 62 47.27 4.30 -12.78
N GLY A 63 46.03 4.36 -12.39
CA GLY A 63 45.65 4.12 -11.00
C GLY A 63 44.36 3.33 -10.89
N ALA A 64 44.23 2.60 -9.80
CA ALA A 64 42.99 1.90 -9.49
C ALA A 64 42.81 1.78 -7.98
N LEU A 65 41.53 1.73 -7.56
CA LEU A 65 41.11 1.43 -6.20
C LEU A 65 40.28 0.15 -6.23
N GLY A 66 40.80 -0.90 -5.62
CA GLY A 66 40.07 -2.15 -5.43
C GLY A 66 39.37 -2.15 -4.09
N VAL A 67 38.04 -2.22 -4.10
CA VAL A 67 37.19 -2.28 -2.89
C VAL A 67 37.06 -3.73 -2.45
N ARG A 68 37.34 -4.00 -1.18
CA ARG A 68 37.34 -5.35 -0.62
C ARG A 68 35.90 -5.78 -0.22
N GLY A 69 35.52 -7.00 -0.62
CA GLY A 69 34.31 -7.67 -0.17
C GLY A 69 34.53 -8.51 1.09
N HIS A 70 33.58 -9.40 1.36
CA HIS A 70 33.72 -10.38 2.43
C HIS A 70 34.68 -11.50 1.96
N GLY A 71 35.87 -11.57 2.57
CA GLY A 71 36.95 -12.51 2.20
C GLY A 71 38.04 -11.89 1.35
N HIS A 72 38.50 -12.62 0.30
CA HIS A 72 39.60 -12.19 -0.59
C HIS A 72 39.12 -11.60 -1.93
N GLU A 73 37.81 -11.46 -2.11
CA GLU A 73 37.25 -10.98 -3.38
C GLU A 73 37.20 -9.46 -3.44
N LEU A 74 37.43 -8.92 -4.65
CA LEU A 74 37.19 -7.52 -4.96
C LEU A 74 35.74 -7.39 -5.44
N VAL A 75 34.93 -6.59 -4.75
CA VAL A 75 33.52 -6.34 -5.12
C VAL A 75 33.37 -5.18 -6.07
N GLU A 76 34.36 -4.27 -6.08
CA GLU A 76 34.35 -3.10 -6.95
C GLU A 76 35.80 -2.73 -7.32
N PHE A 77 36.00 -2.22 -8.52
CA PHE A 77 37.29 -1.82 -9.02
C PHE A 77 37.17 -0.53 -9.84
N ILE A 78 37.57 0.57 -9.21
CA ILE A 78 37.57 1.89 -9.81
C ILE A 78 38.95 2.11 -10.41
N TYR A 79 39.03 2.46 -11.69
CA TYR A 79 40.31 2.68 -12.40
C TYR A 79 40.32 4.03 -13.13
N HIS A 80 41.54 4.52 -13.41
CA HIS A 80 41.77 5.69 -14.24
C HIS A 80 43.04 5.50 -15.06
N GLY A 81 43.05 6.12 -16.27
CA GLY A 81 44.19 6.05 -17.21
C GLY A 81 44.03 5.00 -18.31
N ILE A 82 43.11 4.06 -18.20
CA ILE A 82 42.75 3.08 -19.25
C ILE A 82 41.45 3.53 -19.91
N ASP A 83 41.44 3.59 -21.26
CA ASP A 83 40.26 3.95 -22.04
C ASP A 83 39.21 2.82 -22.04
N GLU A 84 37.94 3.17 -22.27
CA GLU A 84 36.83 2.24 -22.20
C GLU A 84 36.91 1.09 -23.22
N GLU A 85 37.41 1.39 -24.44
CA GLU A 85 37.59 0.37 -25.48
C GLU A 85 38.62 -0.68 -25.06
N THR A 86 39.71 -0.26 -24.42
CA THR A 86 40.70 -1.20 -23.85
C THR A 86 40.13 -1.97 -22.69
N ARG A 87 39.31 -1.33 -21.84
CA ARG A 87 38.65 -1.96 -20.69
C ARG A 87 37.70 -3.07 -21.13
N GLU A 88 36.87 -2.81 -22.14
CA GLU A 88 35.95 -3.82 -22.70
C GLU A 88 36.68 -5.03 -23.27
N ARG A 89 37.83 -4.80 -23.91
CA ARG A 89 38.68 -5.86 -24.46
C ARG A 89 39.38 -6.70 -23.38
N ILE A 90 39.70 -6.13 -22.23
CA ILE A 90 40.26 -6.86 -21.07
C ILE A 90 39.19 -7.81 -20.48
N GLY A 91 37.92 -7.41 -20.47
CA GLY A 91 36.78 -8.22 -20.07
C GLY A 91 36.48 -8.17 -18.57
N HIS A 92 36.81 -9.20 -17.81
CA HIS A 92 36.47 -9.30 -16.39
C HIS A 92 37.33 -8.44 -15.47
N LEU A 93 36.80 -8.15 -14.28
CA LEU A 93 37.53 -7.42 -13.24
C LEU A 93 38.68 -8.27 -12.68
N PRO A 94 39.72 -7.64 -12.10
CA PRO A 94 40.77 -8.38 -11.41
C PRO A 94 40.22 -9.23 -10.27
N GLU A 95 40.60 -10.52 -10.21
CA GLU A 95 40.17 -11.46 -9.18
C GLU A 95 40.95 -11.36 -7.87
N GLY A 96 41.75 -10.31 -7.68
CA GLY A 96 42.57 -10.18 -6.47
C GLY A 96 43.75 -11.15 -6.40
N ARG A 97 44.22 -11.68 -7.56
CA ARG A 97 45.38 -12.57 -7.63
C ARG A 97 46.67 -11.82 -7.85
N GLY A 98 47.80 -12.48 -7.68
CA GLY A 98 49.12 -11.92 -7.94
C GLY A 98 49.51 -10.87 -6.91
N VAL A 99 50.18 -9.80 -7.35
CA VAL A 99 50.61 -8.70 -6.46
C VAL A 99 49.46 -7.98 -5.78
N LEU A 100 48.30 -7.92 -6.44
CA LEU A 100 47.09 -7.35 -5.84
C LEU A 100 46.61 -8.19 -4.66
N GLY A 101 46.68 -9.53 -4.74
CA GLY A 101 46.33 -10.45 -3.66
C GLY A 101 47.24 -10.32 -2.43
N VAL A 102 48.52 -10.08 -2.65
CA VAL A 102 49.50 -9.87 -1.52
C VAL A 102 49.06 -8.71 -0.63
N LEU A 103 48.58 -7.61 -1.21
CA LEU A 103 48.05 -6.46 -0.47
C LEU A 103 46.70 -6.76 0.24
N ILE A 104 45.96 -7.72 -0.27
CA ILE A 104 44.73 -8.19 0.38
C ILE A 104 45.08 -9.02 1.61
N ASP A 105 46.08 -9.89 1.51
CA ASP A 105 46.51 -10.82 2.58
C ASP A 105 47.34 -10.13 3.66
N ASP A 106 48.32 -9.33 3.27
CA ASP A 106 49.17 -8.51 4.18
C ASP A 106 49.08 -7.02 3.75
N PRO A 107 48.19 -6.27 4.36
CA PRO A 107 47.89 -4.89 3.97
C PRO A 107 48.98 -3.92 4.42
N LYS A 108 50.15 -4.05 3.82
CA LYS A 108 51.28 -3.16 3.94
C LYS A 108 51.65 -2.55 2.60
N PRO A 109 52.18 -1.34 2.55
CA PRO A 109 52.60 -0.74 1.29
C PRO A 109 53.59 -1.63 0.54
N ILE A 110 53.41 -1.75 -0.76
CA ILE A 110 54.31 -2.53 -1.63
C ILE A 110 54.78 -1.59 -2.78
N ARG A 111 56.08 -1.48 -2.92
CA ARG A 111 56.73 -0.72 -4.00
C ARG A 111 57.61 -1.63 -4.81
N LEU A 112 57.42 -1.67 -6.14
CA LEU A 112 58.15 -2.54 -7.06
C LEU A 112 58.65 -1.76 -8.25
N ASP A 113 59.94 -1.89 -8.54
CA ASP A 113 60.54 -1.33 -9.78
C ASP A 113 60.11 -2.13 -11.02
N THR A 114 59.77 -3.42 -10.83
CA THR A 114 59.30 -4.30 -11.89
C THR A 114 58.34 -5.35 -11.32
N ILE A 115 57.07 -5.26 -11.68
CA ILE A 115 55.99 -6.18 -11.23
C ILE A 115 56.36 -7.63 -11.56
N ALA A 116 56.92 -7.88 -12.74
CA ALA A 116 57.24 -9.23 -13.21
C ALA A 116 58.28 -9.96 -12.32
N HIS A 117 59.06 -9.24 -11.53
CA HIS A 117 60.08 -9.83 -10.66
C HIS A 117 59.53 -10.22 -9.27
N HIS A 118 58.31 -9.84 -8.94
CA HIS A 118 57.72 -10.22 -7.67
C HIS A 118 57.30 -11.70 -7.65
N PRO A 119 57.62 -12.49 -6.60
CA PRO A 119 57.33 -13.93 -6.57
C PRO A 119 55.86 -14.30 -6.76
N ALA A 120 54.95 -13.42 -6.33
CA ALA A 120 53.53 -13.61 -6.50
C ALA A 120 52.98 -13.09 -7.86
N SER A 121 53.81 -12.57 -8.76
CA SER A 121 53.36 -12.05 -10.05
C SER A 121 52.78 -13.17 -10.91
N VAL A 122 51.56 -12.99 -11.41
CA VAL A 122 50.85 -13.93 -12.30
C VAL A 122 50.76 -13.42 -13.75
N GLY A 123 51.40 -12.27 -14.04
CA GLY A 123 51.28 -11.61 -15.32
C GLY A 123 50.00 -10.78 -15.49
N PHE A 124 49.74 -10.34 -16.71
CA PHE A 124 48.58 -9.55 -17.08
C PHE A 124 47.65 -10.33 -18.03
N PRO A 125 46.35 -10.07 -18.00
CA PRO A 125 45.41 -10.66 -18.95
C PRO A 125 45.69 -10.15 -20.39
N ALA A 126 45.11 -10.82 -21.38
CA ALA A 126 45.20 -10.40 -22.76
C ALA A 126 44.68 -8.96 -22.96
N HIS A 127 45.33 -8.20 -23.82
CA HIS A 127 45.01 -6.79 -24.13
C HIS A 127 45.24 -5.78 -23.00
N HIS A 128 45.71 -6.23 -21.84
CA HIS A 128 46.07 -5.31 -20.76
C HIS A 128 47.31 -4.50 -21.14
N PRO A 129 47.33 -3.16 -20.91
CA PRO A 129 48.53 -2.36 -21.14
C PRO A 129 49.71 -2.89 -20.32
N PRO A 130 50.94 -2.90 -20.87
CA PRO A 130 52.11 -3.31 -20.13
C PRO A 130 52.37 -2.36 -18.95
N MET A 131 52.55 -2.93 -17.76
CA MET A 131 52.86 -2.16 -16.56
C MET A 131 54.09 -2.72 -15.90
N ARG A 132 55.08 -1.86 -15.63
CA ARG A 132 56.36 -2.23 -15.06
C ARG A 132 56.49 -1.85 -13.61
N THR A 133 56.31 -0.57 -13.29
CA THR A 133 56.47 -0.06 -11.93
C THR A 133 55.16 -0.11 -11.17
N PHE A 134 55.21 -0.31 -9.87
CA PHE A 134 54.04 -0.49 -9.04
C PHE A 134 54.24 0.14 -7.67
N LEU A 135 53.19 0.83 -7.21
CA LEU A 135 53.03 1.25 -5.82
C LEU A 135 51.61 0.91 -5.37
N GLY A 136 51.49 0.04 -4.39
CA GLY A 136 50.20 -0.36 -3.78
C GLY A 136 50.16 0.04 -2.33
N VAL A 137 49.07 0.69 -1.92
CA VAL A 137 48.89 1.19 -0.55
C VAL A 137 47.49 0.82 -0.05
N PRO A 138 47.35 0.26 1.19
CA PRO A 138 46.02 -0.03 1.75
C PRO A 138 45.30 1.27 2.15
N VAL A 139 44.02 1.34 1.83
CA VAL A 139 43.09 2.37 2.32
C VAL A 139 42.35 1.81 3.50
N ARG A 140 42.49 2.45 4.65
CA ARG A 140 41.88 2.00 5.91
C ARG A 140 40.80 2.94 6.39
N ILE A 141 39.72 2.36 6.88
CA ILE A 141 38.69 3.06 7.62
C ILE A 141 38.80 2.57 9.07
N ARG A 142 39.27 3.43 9.97
CA ARG A 142 39.65 3.03 11.33
C ARG A 142 40.67 1.87 11.33
N ASP A 143 40.31 0.74 11.88
CA ASP A 143 41.16 -0.46 11.99
C ASP A 143 40.95 -1.46 10.83
N GLU A 144 39.95 -1.26 9.99
CA GLU A 144 39.58 -2.16 8.89
C GLU A 144 40.16 -1.68 7.55
N VAL A 145 40.59 -2.62 6.72
CA VAL A 145 41.00 -2.35 5.35
C VAL A 145 39.78 -2.30 4.45
N PHE A 146 39.46 -1.10 3.98
CA PHE A 146 38.37 -0.88 3.02
C PHE A 146 38.72 -1.40 1.63
N GLY A 147 39.96 -1.19 1.22
CA GLY A 147 40.45 -1.54 -0.10
C GLY A 147 41.90 -1.18 -0.27
N ASN A 148 42.41 -1.29 -1.49
CA ASN A 148 43.79 -0.98 -1.81
C ASN A 148 43.86 -0.03 -3.01
N LEU A 149 44.69 0.99 -2.89
CA LEU A 149 45.01 1.92 -3.94
C LEU A 149 46.27 1.41 -4.69
N TYR A 150 46.17 1.28 -5.99
CA TYR A 150 47.21 0.79 -6.88
C TYR A 150 47.58 1.87 -7.87
N LEU A 151 48.90 2.15 -8.01
CA LEU A 151 49.47 3.09 -8.97
C LEU A 151 50.54 2.37 -9.79
N THR A 152 50.52 2.61 -11.07
CA THR A 152 51.48 1.96 -11.97
C THR A 152 51.99 2.93 -13.06
N GLU A 153 53.19 2.61 -13.56
CA GLU A 153 53.88 3.40 -14.62
C GLU A 153 54.11 4.85 -14.21
N LYS A 154 55.10 5.08 -13.31
CA LYS A 154 55.55 6.43 -13.00
C LYS A 154 56.08 7.13 -14.28
N ALA A 155 55.79 8.42 -14.39
CA ALA A 155 56.23 9.25 -15.51
C ALA A 155 57.75 9.11 -15.81
N ASP A 156 58.12 9.34 -17.04
CA ASP A 156 59.48 9.26 -17.54
C ASP A 156 60.17 7.89 -17.34
N GLY A 157 59.40 6.83 -17.13
CA GLY A 157 59.92 5.48 -16.93
C GLY A 157 60.70 5.29 -15.63
N GLN A 158 60.51 6.18 -14.66
CA GLN A 158 61.14 6.08 -13.35
C GLN A 158 60.46 5.02 -12.49
N ALA A 159 61.10 4.60 -11.39
CA ALA A 159 60.48 3.81 -10.34
C ALA A 159 59.90 4.73 -9.27
N PHE A 160 58.84 4.28 -8.58
CA PHE A 160 58.35 4.97 -7.40
C PHE A 160 59.41 4.95 -6.30
N ASN A 161 59.59 6.06 -5.63
CA ASN A 161 60.57 6.21 -4.54
C ASN A 161 59.90 6.18 -3.16
N GLU A 162 60.66 6.34 -2.09
CA GLU A 162 60.18 6.32 -0.71
C GLU A 162 59.26 7.52 -0.39
N ASP A 163 59.57 8.69 -0.97
CA ASP A 163 58.74 9.89 -0.82
C ASP A 163 57.35 9.70 -1.46
N ASP A 164 57.28 9.09 -2.67
CA ASP A 164 56.02 8.75 -3.33
C ASP A 164 55.17 7.81 -2.43
N GLU A 165 55.80 6.82 -1.81
CA GLU A 165 55.12 5.89 -0.90
C GLU A 165 54.53 6.63 0.31
N VAL A 166 55.30 7.53 0.94
CA VAL A 166 54.82 8.33 2.09
C VAL A 166 53.67 9.26 1.69
N LEU A 167 53.74 9.91 0.53
CA LEU A 167 52.70 10.79 0.01
C LEU A 167 51.40 10.02 -0.24
N VAL A 168 51.49 8.87 -0.92
CA VAL A 168 50.32 8.04 -1.22
C VAL A 168 49.72 7.39 0.06
N GLN A 169 50.56 7.02 1.04
CA GLN A 169 50.07 6.56 2.35
C GLN A 169 49.28 7.67 3.07
N ALA A 170 49.79 8.90 3.07
CA ALA A 170 49.09 10.02 3.69
C ALA A 170 47.75 10.33 2.98
N LEU A 171 47.73 10.30 1.64
CA LEU A 171 46.53 10.44 0.85
C LEU A 171 45.53 9.28 1.12
N ALA A 172 46.01 8.04 1.21
CA ALA A 172 45.19 6.88 1.52
C ALA A 172 44.54 6.98 2.90
N ALA A 173 45.23 7.55 3.88
CA ALA A 173 44.65 7.82 5.20
C ALA A 173 43.52 8.87 5.13
N ALA A 174 43.73 9.96 4.39
CA ALA A 174 42.71 10.97 4.14
C ALA A 174 41.52 10.38 3.36
N ALA A 175 41.81 9.54 2.36
CA ALA A 175 40.79 8.82 1.58
C ALA A 175 39.88 7.93 2.47
N GLY A 176 40.47 7.22 3.45
CA GLY A 176 39.69 6.45 4.41
C GLY A 176 38.66 7.28 5.18
N ILE A 177 39.07 8.47 5.63
CA ILE A 177 38.16 9.43 6.29
C ILE A 177 37.07 9.92 5.34
N ALA A 178 37.44 10.27 4.10
CA ALA A 178 36.49 10.75 3.10
C ALA A 178 35.44 9.69 2.74
N ILE A 179 35.87 8.44 2.57
CA ILE A 179 34.99 7.31 2.29
C ILE A 179 34.03 7.06 3.47
N GLU A 180 34.52 7.10 4.71
CA GLU A 180 33.67 6.98 5.89
C GLU A 180 32.62 8.08 5.95
N ASN A 181 33.02 9.34 5.72
CA ASN A 181 32.11 10.48 5.68
C ASN A 181 31.05 10.34 4.57
N ALA A 182 31.43 9.95 3.36
CA ALA A 182 30.51 9.74 2.26
C ALA A 182 29.48 8.63 2.56
N ARG A 183 29.93 7.50 3.16
CA ARG A 183 29.05 6.42 3.62
C ARG A 183 28.07 6.87 4.69
N LEU A 184 28.57 7.59 5.70
CA LEU A 184 27.71 8.13 6.76
C LEU A 184 26.69 9.14 6.22
N TYR A 185 27.12 9.99 5.28
CA TYR A 185 26.22 10.93 4.61
C TYR A 185 25.14 10.22 3.81
N GLN A 186 25.50 9.20 3.03
CA GLN A 186 24.57 8.39 2.26
C GLN A 186 23.57 7.66 3.17
N GLN A 187 24.04 7.08 4.24
CA GLN A 187 23.16 6.44 5.25
C GLN A 187 22.21 7.46 5.90
N ALA A 188 22.70 8.65 6.26
CA ALA A 188 21.88 9.70 6.83
C ALA A 188 20.80 10.19 5.85
N LYS A 189 21.17 10.39 4.57
CA LYS A 189 20.27 10.80 3.49
C LYS A 189 19.17 9.75 3.27
N LEU A 190 19.53 8.47 3.20
CA LEU A 190 18.57 7.37 3.10
C LEU A 190 17.62 7.36 4.31
N ARG A 191 18.15 7.44 5.53
CA ARG A 191 17.32 7.48 6.74
C ARG A 191 16.37 8.68 6.76
N GLN A 192 16.81 9.84 6.29
CA GLN A 192 15.97 11.03 6.17
C GLN A 192 14.84 10.82 5.16
N SER A 193 15.12 10.20 4.01
CA SER A 193 14.11 9.86 3.00
C SER A 193 13.05 8.90 3.56
N TRP A 194 13.48 7.88 4.32
CA TRP A 194 12.56 6.95 5.00
C TRP A 194 11.64 7.66 6.02
N ILE A 195 12.18 8.58 6.81
CA ILE A 195 11.39 9.36 7.77
C ILE A 195 10.38 10.25 7.04
N ALA A 196 10.78 10.87 5.92
CA ALA A 196 9.89 11.71 5.12
C ALA A 196 8.75 10.88 4.52
N ALA A 197 9.03 9.73 3.90
CA ALA A 197 8.04 8.83 3.35
C ALA A 197 7.02 8.34 4.42
N THR A 198 7.51 7.97 5.61
CA THR A 198 6.66 7.57 6.73
C THR A 198 5.72 8.69 7.18
N ARG A 199 6.23 9.92 7.28
CA ARG A 199 5.44 11.11 7.65
C ARG A 199 4.37 11.40 6.60
N ASP A 200 4.72 11.30 5.32
CA ASP A 200 3.83 11.63 4.21
C ASP A 200 2.67 10.62 4.13
N ILE A 201 2.91 9.33 4.34
CA ILE A 201 1.86 8.31 4.50
C ILE A 201 0.95 8.66 5.69
N GLY A 202 1.52 8.99 6.86
CA GLY A 202 0.74 9.35 8.04
C GLY A 202 -0.16 10.57 7.81
N THR A 203 0.38 11.60 7.15
CA THR A 203 -0.36 12.84 6.84
C THR A 203 -1.50 12.59 5.85
N GLU A 204 -1.25 11.80 4.81
CA GLU A 204 -2.26 11.45 3.81
C GLU A 204 -3.41 10.63 4.43
N MET A 205 -3.09 9.68 5.30
CA MET A 205 -4.11 8.88 5.99
C MET A 205 -4.98 9.72 6.94
N LEU A 206 -4.40 10.69 7.65
CA LEU A 206 -5.13 11.59 8.54
C LEU A 206 -6.02 12.60 7.79
N SER A 207 -5.74 12.88 6.53
CA SER A 207 -6.55 13.79 5.70
C SER A 207 -7.93 13.24 5.30
N GLY A 208 -8.24 11.98 5.63
CA GLY A 208 -9.53 11.34 5.37
C GLY A 208 -9.66 10.75 3.96
N VAL A 209 -8.55 10.57 3.27
CA VAL A 209 -8.47 9.87 1.97
C VAL A 209 -8.84 8.39 2.14
N ASP A 210 -9.21 7.74 1.05
CA ASP A 210 -9.54 6.31 1.06
C ASP A 210 -8.35 5.48 1.59
N PRO A 211 -8.55 4.65 2.63
CA PRO A 211 -7.49 3.81 3.19
C PRO A 211 -6.79 2.90 2.17
N SER A 212 -7.45 2.52 1.08
CA SER A 212 -6.83 1.72 0.01
C SER A 212 -5.68 2.44 -0.70
N ARG A 213 -5.64 3.76 -0.65
CA ARG A 213 -4.59 4.56 -1.28
C ARG A 213 -3.22 4.37 -0.61
N VAL A 214 -3.19 3.92 0.64
CA VAL A 214 -1.95 3.58 1.32
C VAL A 214 -1.15 2.51 0.57
N PHE A 215 -1.82 1.55 -0.06
CA PHE A 215 -1.14 0.48 -0.78
C PHE A 215 -0.36 1.01 -1.99
N THR A 216 -0.92 1.99 -2.71
CA THR A 216 -0.22 2.66 -3.81
C THR A 216 0.99 3.45 -3.30
N LEU A 217 0.83 4.22 -2.22
CA LEU A 217 1.92 4.96 -1.61
C LEU A 217 3.03 4.03 -1.11
N VAL A 218 2.66 2.92 -0.45
CA VAL A 218 3.64 1.92 0.01
C VAL A 218 4.39 1.31 -1.16
N ALA A 219 3.70 0.99 -2.27
CA ALA A 219 4.35 0.44 -3.46
C ALA A 219 5.34 1.45 -4.07
N ASP A 220 4.92 2.70 -4.28
CA ASP A 220 5.73 3.75 -4.90
C ASP A 220 6.95 4.08 -4.03
N GLU A 221 6.76 4.33 -2.73
CA GLU A 221 7.84 4.67 -1.82
C GLU A 221 8.80 3.50 -1.58
N SER A 222 8.28 2.28 -1.44
CA SER A 222 9.11 1.08 -1.33
C SER A 222 10.01 0.90 -2.55
N ARG A 223 9.49 1.15 -3.76
CA ARG A 223 10.27 1.10 -4.99
C ARG A 223 11.36 2.17 -5.00
N HIS A 224 11.00 3.40 -4.71
CA HIS A 224 11.92 4.54 -4.73
C HIS A 224 13.06 4.36 -3.72
N LEU A 225 12.74 3.98 -2.50
CA LEU A 225 13.69 3.87 -1.38
C LEU A 225 14.59 2.63 -1.48
N SER A 226 14.09 1.53 -2.06
CA SER A 226 14.86 0.28 -2.21
C SER A 226 15.65 0.20 -3.52
N GLY A 227 15.39 1.09 -4.48
CA GLY A 227 15.92 0.98 -5.83
C GLY A 227 15.42 -0.26 -6.57
N ALA A 228 14.28 -0.82 -6.18
CA ALA A 228 13.70 -1.98 -6.84
C ALA A 228 13.18 -1.61 -8.24
N GLN A 229 13.25 -2.57 -9.18
CA GLN A 229 12.63 -2.45 -10.50
C GLN A 229 11.11 -2.36 -10.37
N ALA A 230 10.55 -3.22 -9.54
CA ALA A 230 9.12 -3.26 -9.28
C ALA A 230 8.82 -3.57 -7.80
N THR A 231 7.69 -3.05 -7.32
CA THR A 231 7.12 -3.41 -6.03
C THR A 231 5.65 -3.75 -6.18
N LEU A 232 5.19 -4.68 -5.36
CA LEU A 232 3.80 -5.13 -5.30
C LEU A 232 3.35 -5.11 -3.85
N VAL A 233 2.12 -4.66 -3.64
CA VAL A 233 1.41 -4.80 -2.36
C VAL A 233 0.25 -5.74 -2.59
N ALA A 234 0.26 -6.91 -1.97
CA ALA A 234 -0.79 -7.89 -2.08
C ALA A 234 -1.44 -8.11 -0.71
N VAL A 235 -2.77 -8.08 -0.68
CA VAL A 235 -3.58 -8.14 0.54
C VAL A 235 -4.62 -9.25 0.47
N ARG A 236 -5.19 -9.62 1.60
CA ARG A 236 -6.34 -10.53 1.64
C ARG A 236 -7.51 -9.94 0.86
N ALA A 237 -8.27 -10.77 0.14
CA ALA A 237 -9.47 -10.33 -0.58
C ALA A 237 -10.54 -9.79 0.39
N ASP A 238 -10.66 -10.40 1.56
CA ASP A 238 -11.49 -9.91 2.67
C ASP A 238 -10.57 -9.62 3.87
N LEU A 239 -10.39 -8.34 4.15
CA LEU A 239 -9.57 -7.85 5.27
C LEU A 239 -10.25 -8.03 6.64
N GLU A 240 -11.57 -8.34 6.66
CA GLU A 240 -12.34 -8.62 7.87
C GLU A 240 -12.46 -10.14 8.15
N ALA A 241 -12.06 -10.98 7.20
CA ALA A 241 -12.09 -12.42 7.38
C ALA A 241 -11.03 -12.88 8.39
N THR A 242 -11.49 -13.67 9.36
CA THR A 242 -10.63 -14.26 10.41
C THR A 242 -10.04 -15.61 10.03
N ASP A 243 -10.13 -16.01 8.75
CA ASP A 243 -9.53 -17.26 8.28
C ASP A 243 -8.02 -17.21 8.38
N ASP A 244 -7.43 -18.14 9.09
CA ASP A 244 -6.01 -18.13 9.47
C ASP A 244 -5.05 -18.22 8.27
N ARG A 245 -5.49 -18.72 7.11
CA ARG A 245 -4.58 -18.90 5.96
C ARG A 245 -5.33 -18.80 4.62
N PRO A 246 -5.30 -17.61 3.95
CA PRO A 246 -5.85 -17.50 2.61
C PRO A 246 -5.02 -18.33 1.61
N GLU A 247 -5.65 -18.88 0.59
CA GLU A 247 -4.94 -19.61 -0.49
C GLU A 247 -4.22 -18.64 -1.42
N GLU A 248 -4.78 -17.43 -1.60
CA GLU A 248 -4.23 -16.39 -2.46
C GLU A 248 -4.39 -14.99 -1.87
N LEU A 249 -3.52 -14.07 -2.28
CA LEU A 249 -3.60 -12.64 -2.01
C LEU A 249 -3.93 -11.91 -3.30
N VAL A 250 -4.73 -10.86 -3.19
CA VAL A 250 -5.06 -9.95 -4.29
C VAL A 250 -4.05 -8.82 -4.34
N VAL A 251 -3.48 -8.55 -5.50
CA VAL A 251 -2.56 -7.42 -5.70
C VAL A 251 -3.37 -6.13 -5.67
N ALA A 252 -3.22 -5.37 -4.59
CA ALA A 252 -3.90 -4.10 -4.34
C ALA A 252 -3.21 -2.93 -5.04
N ALA A 253 -1.87 -2.95 -5.13
CA ALA A 253 -1.09 -1.91 -5.79
C ALA A 253 0.22 -2.45 -6.35
N THR A 254 0.72 -1.82 -7.39
CA THR A 254 2.02 -2.10 -8.01
C THR A 254 2.70 -0.79 -8.38
N ALA A 255 4.02 -0.74 -8.31
CA ALA A 255 4.83 0.37 -8.80
C ALA A 255 6.03 -0.15 -9.59
N GLY A 256 6.47 0.62 -10.60
CA GLY A 256 7.61 0.27 -11.45
C GLY A 256 7.23 -0.52 -12.68
N ASP A 257 8.21 -1.20 -13.26
CA ASP A 257 8.13 -1.85 -14.56
C ASP A 257 8.47 -3.34 -14.46
N GLY A 258 8.01 -4.11 -15.46
CA GLY A 258 8.34 -5.52 -15.58
C GLY A 258 7.13 -6.45 -15.44
N PRO A 259 7.32 -7.75 -15.67
CA PRO A 259 6.23 -8.74 -15.72
C PRO A 259 5.54 -8.94 -14.36
N ALA A 260 6.23 -8.65 -13.25
CA ALA A 260 5.65 -8.75 -11.92
C ALA A 260 4.47 -7.79 -11.71
N THR A 261 4.49 -6.60 -12.32
CA THR A 261 3.42 -5.59 -12.18
C THR A 261 2.11 -5.99 -12.89
N ALA A 262 2.14 -7.00 -13.74
CA ALA A 262 0.95 -7.54 -14.42
C ALA A 262 0.16 -8.55 -13.57
N LEU A 263 0.72 -9.02 -12.46
CA LEU A 263 0.06 -9.98 -11.57
C LEU A 263 -1.18 -9.36 -10.92
N ARG A 264 -2.21 -10.17 -10.75
CA ARG A 264 -3.47 -9.79 -10.08
C ARG A 264 -3.65 -10.52 -8.76
N THR A 265 -3.13 -11.73 -8.67
CA THR A 265 -3.16 -12.57 -7.47
C THR A 265 -1.81 -13.22 -7.25
N ILE A 266 -1.51 -13.54 -5.99
CA ILE A 266 -0.30 -14.22 -5.56
C ILE A 266 -0.73 -15.43 -4.73
N LEU A 267 -0.32 -16.63 -5.17
CA LEU A 267 -0.56 -17.87 -4.44
C LEU A 267 0.37 -17.94 -3.21
N ILE A 268 -0.20 -18.22 -2.06
CA ILE A 268 0.56 -18.37 -0.81
C ILE A 268 1.09 -19.81 -0.70
N GLY A 269 0.25 -20.80 -0.69
CA GLY A 269 0.58 -22.21 -0.65
C GLY A 269 1.85 -22.60 0.14
N ASP A 270 2.55 -23.64 -0.30
CA ASP A 270 3.87 -24.05 0.23
C ASP A 270 5.01 -23.30 -0.50
N SER A 271 4.90 -21.98 -0.62
CA SER A 271 5.87 -21.09 -1.26
C SER A 271 6.71 -20.34 -0.22
N PRO A 272 7.86 -19.74 -0.61
CA PRO A 272 8.60 -18.83 0.24
C PRO A 272 7.75 -17.67 0.76
N ILE A 273 6.79 -17.20 -0.03
CA ILE A 273 5.83 -16.16 0.35
C ILE A 273 4.91 -16.65 1.46
N GLY A 274 4.40 -17.89 1.36
CA GLY A 274 3.57 -18.50 2.39
C GLY A 274 4.33 -18.72 3.70
N ALA A 275 5.63 -19.00 3.63
CA ALA A 275 6.49 -19.08 4.81
C ALA A 275 6.57 -17.73 5.52
N ILE A 276 6.83 -16.63 4.79
CA ILE A 276 6.85 -15.24 5.32
C ILE A 276 5.49 -14.85 5.91
N PHE A 277 4.41 -15.18 5.20
CA PHE A 277 3.05 -14.89 5.67
C PHE A 277 2.74 -15.60 7.01
N THR A 278 3.33 -16.77 7.23
CA THR A 278 3.12 -17.57 8.45
C THR A 278 4.09 -17.19 9.57
N SER A 279 5.39 -17.03 9.25
CA SER A 279 6.42 -16.69 10.25
C SER A 279 6.38 -15.23 10.66
N GLN A 280 5.84 -14.38 9.80
CA GLN A 280 5.82 -12.92 9.94
C GLN A 280 7.23 -12.27 9.95
N ASP A 281 8.24 -13.00 9.52
CA ASP A 281 9.60 -12.50 9.44
C ASP A 281 9.91 -12.02 8.01
N PRO A 282 10.56 -10.86 7.84
CA PRO A 282 11.03 -10.40 6.53
C PRO A 282 12.02 -11.37 5.89
N GLY A 283 11.89 -11.64 4.58
CA GLY A 283 12.77 -12.55 3.86
C GLY A 283 13.43 -11.90 2.64
N CYS A 284 14.76 -12.13 2.49
CA CYS A 284 15.51 -11.82 1.28
C CYS A 284 15.76 -13.10 0.48
N PHE A 285 15.62 -13.02 -0.83
CA PHE A 285 15.78 -14.13 -1.77
C PHE A 285 16.65 -13.69 -2.95
N ASP A 286 17.58 -14.53 -3.38
CA ASP A 286 18.38 -14.27 -4.59
C ASP A 286 17.52 -14.36 -5.87
N SER A 287 16.45 -15.14 -5.80
CA SER A 287 15.40 -15.20 -6.82
C SER A 287 14.09 -15.66 -6.18
N LEU A 288 12.96 -15.18 -6.68
CA LEU A 288 11.64 -15.51 -6.17
C LEU A 288 10.71 -15.92 -7.31
N SER A 289 10.02 -17.06 -7.13
CA SER A 289 8.96 -17.47 -8.07
C SER A 289 7.63 -16.89 -7.65
N LEU A 290 7.00 -16.12 -8.54
CA LEU A 290 5.68 -15.51 -8.39
C LEU A 290 4.68 -16.26 -9.29
N GLY A 291 4.17 -17.40 -8.80
CA GLY A 291 3.34 -18.33 -9.57
C GLY A 291 4.16 -19.23 -10.51
N ASP A 292 3.46 -19.97 -11.38
CA ASP A 292 4.05 -21.06 -12.18
C ASP A 292 5.01 -20.60 -13.30
N ALA A 293 4.98 -19.33 -13.69
CA ALA A 293 5.65 -18.86 -14.90
C ALA A 293 6.62 -17.69 -14.72
N LEU A 294 6.67 -17.06 -13.53
CA LEU A 294 7.47 -15.86 -13.33
C LEU A 294 8.50 -16.08 -12.22
N THR A 295 9.78 -16.16 -12.62
CA THR A 295 10.92 -16.08 -11.70
C THR A 295 11.55 -14.69 -11.80
N THR A 296 11.75 -14.03 -10.68
CA THR A 296 12.35 -12.71 -10.59
C THR A 296 13.84 -12.79 -10.27
N GLY A 297 14.55 -11.67 -10.36
CA GLY A 297 15.85 -11.49 -9.74
C GLY A 297 15.75 -11.39 -8.20
N PRO A 298 16.73 -10.77 -7.55
CA PRO A 298 16.73 -10.58 -6.11
C PRO A 298 15.44 -9.96 -5.60
N ALA A 299 14.85 -10.55 -4.57
CA ALA A 299 13.56 -10.13 -4.04
C ALA A 299 13.58 -9.99 -2.52
N LEU A 300 12.81 -9.03 -2.03
CA LEU A 300 12.55 -8.79 -0.62
C LEU A 300 11.05 -8.93 -0.38
N VAL A 301 10.67 -9.80 0.56
CA VAL A 301 9.27 -10.03 0.94
C VAL A 301 9.08 -9.59 2.39
N LEU A 302 8.11 -8.72 2.61
CA LEU A 302 7.82 -8.10 3.91
C LEU A 302 6.37 -8.35 4.30
N PRO A 303 6.08 -8.78 5.54
CA PRO A 303 4.71 -8.90 6.01
C PRO A 303 4.09 -7.52 6.23
N PHE A 304 2.87 -7.33 5.73
CA PHE A 304 2.04 -6.15 6.03
C PHE A 304 1.07 -6.53 7.16
N ARG A 305 1.40 -6.13 8.39
CA ARG A 305 0.70 -6.59 9.59
C ARG A 305 -0.58 -5.82 9.84
N ALA A 306 -1.66 -6.52 10.24
CA ALA A 306 -2.87 -5.91 10.78
C ALA A 306 -2.90 -6.21 12.28
N ALA A 307 -2.83 -5.20 13.14
CA ALA A 307 -3.10 -5.39 14.55
C ALA A 307 -4.62 -5.46 14.75
N ASP A 308 -5.18 -6.65 14.74
CA ASP A 308 -6.49 -6.87 15.36
C ASP A 308 -6.26 -7.45 16.76
N SER A 309 -7.15 -7.13 17.69
CA SER A 309 -7.01 -7.25 19.14
C SER A 309 -6.86 -8.68 19.67
N SER A 310 -6.70 -9.71 18.85
CA SER A 310 -6.64 -11.11 19.30
C SER A 310 -5.54 -11.98 18.71
N ALA A 311 -4.86 -11.58 17.65
CA ALA A 311 -3.66 -12.25 17.13
C ALA A 311 -2.94 -11.31 16.16
N ASP A 312 -1.60 -11.39 16.11
CA ASP A 312 -0.77 -10.77 15.07
C ASP A 312 -1.14 -11.37 13.69
N THR A 313 -2.18 -10.83 13.07
CA THR A 313 -2.65 -11.29 11.74
C THR A 313 -1.98 -10.47 10.65
N VAL A 314 -1.41 -11.16 9.66
CA VAL A 314 -0.88 -10.53 8.46
C VAL A 314 -2.03 -10.18 7.52
N ALA A 315 -2.20 -8.89 7.23
CA ALA A 315 -3.21 -8.40 6.27
C ALA A 315 -2.77 -8.62 4.82
N GLY A 316 -1.45 -8.72 4.58
CA GLY A 316 -0.88 -8.85 3.25
C GLY A 316 0.64 -8.91 3.27
N ILE A 317 1.24 -8.73 2.12
CA ILE A 317 2.68 -8.69 1.92
C ILE A 317 3.08 -7.54 0.98
N VAL A 318 4.29 -7.05 1.18
CA VAL A 318 4.97 -6.15 0.23
C VAL A 318 6.13 -6.92 -0.38
N ILE A 319 6.23 -6.93 -1.71
CA ILE A 319 7.30 -7.59 -2.45
C ILE A 319 8.03 -6.54 -3.26
N ALA A 320 9.34 -6.41 -3.04
CA ALA A 320 10.23 -5.60 -3.87
C ALA A 320 11.13 -6.51 -4.69
N VAL A 321 11.28 -6.23 -5.98
CA VAL A 321 12.00 -7.08 -6.93
C VAL A 321 13.04 -6.25 -7.67
N ARG A 322 14.26 -6.77 -7.82
CA ARG A 322 15.35 -6.23 -8.63
C ARG A 322 15.51 -7.00 -9.93
N GLN A 323 16.30 -6.46 -10.86
CA GLN A 323 16.69 -7.19 -12.06
C GLN A 323 17.60 -8.38 -11.70
N PRO A 324 17.65 -9.44 -12.52
CA PRO A 324 18.48 -10.62 -12.24
C PRO A 324 19.98 -10.30 -12.09
N GLU A 325 20.45 -9.24 -12.72
CA GLU A 325 21.85 -8.79 -12.69
C GLU A 325 22.17 -7.87 -11.51
N ASP A 326 21.12 -7.40 -10.80
CA ASP A 326 21.30 -6.50 -9.66
C ASP A 326 21.81 -7.26 -8.43
N ARG A 327 22.43 -6.52 -7.52
CA ARG A 327 22.88 -7.08 -6.24
C ARG A 327 21.68 -7.51 -5.35
N PRO A 328 21.84 -8.54 -4.52
CA PRO A 328 20.86 -8.91 -3.51
C PRO A 328 20.55 -7.78 -2.52
N PHE A 329 19.39 -7.83 -1.88
CA PHE A 329 19.05 -6.92 -0.80
C PHE A 329 19.91 -7.21 0.43
N THR A 330 20.44 -6.16 1.04
CA THR A 330 21.24 -6.26 2.26
C THR A 330 20.35 -6.38 3.51
N ALA A 331 20.94 -6.82 4.62
CA ALA A 331 20.24 -6.88 5.90
C ALA A 331 19.76 -5.50 6.36
N ASP A 332 20.57 -4.46 6.15
CA ASP A 332 20.20 -3.07 6.50
C ASP A 332 19.01 -2.58 5.66
N GLU A 333 18.98 -2.86 4.34
CA GLU A 333 17.87 -2.53 3.46
C GLU A 333 16.59 -3.25 3.90
N ARG A 334 16.69 -4.55 4.21
CA ARG A 334 15.57 -5.35 4.74
C ARG A 334 15.00 -4.73 6.01
N ASP A 335 15.86 -4.41 6.99
CA ASP A 335 15.43 -3.93 8.29
C ASP A 335 14.79 -2.53 8.19
N MET A 336 15.35 -1.66 7.35
CA MET A 336 14.75 -0.35 7.06
C MET A 336 13.40 -0.47 6.35
N MET A 337 13.30 -1.31 5.32
CA MET A 337 12.03 -1.52 4.62
C MET A 337 10.98 -2.17 5.52
N ALA A 338 11.36 -3.11 6.37
CA ALA A 338 10.45 -3.72 7.34
C ALA A 338 9.87 -2.67 8.28
N ALA A 339 10.72 -1.81 8.85
CA ALA A 339 10.28 -0.71 9.71
C ALA A 339 9.33 0.27 9.00
N PHE A 340 9.58 0.58 7.72
CA PHE A 340 8.71 1.43 6.91
C PHE A 340 7.34 0.76 6.69
N VAL A 341 7.32 -0.50 6.28
CA VAL A 341 6.08 -1.25 6.04
C VAL A 341 5.27 -1.41 7.33
N ASP A 342 5.92 -1.65 8.47
CA ASP A 342 5.25 -1.70 9.77
C ASP A 342 4.59 -0.35 10.14
N GLN A 343 5.28 0.77 9.89
CA GLN A 343 4.71 2.11 10.13
C GLN A 343 3.55 2.42 9.18
N ALA A 344 3.66 2.03 7.91
CA ALA A 344 2.58 2.17 6.94
C ALA A 344 1.35 1.33 7.32
N ALA A 345 1.56 0.11 7.80
CA ALA A 345 0.51 -0.76 8.30
C ALA A 345 -0.21 -0.13 9.51
N LEU A 346 0.53 0.44 10.45
CA LEU A 346 -0.04 1.15 11.60
C LEU A 346 -0.86 2.38 11.17
N ALA A 347 -0.36 3.18 10.23
CA ALA A 347 -1.08 4.34 9.70
C ALA A 347 -2.39 3.94 9.00
N TRP A 348 -2.36 2.86 8.22
CA TRP A 348 -3.54 2.29 7.56
C TRP A 348 -4.60 1.82 8.57
N GLN A 349 -4.20 1.11 9.63
CA GLN A 349 -5.09 0.68 10.71
C GLN A 349 -5.76 1.86 11.41
N LEU A 350 -4.97 2.89 11.73
CA LEU A 350 -5.49 4.10 12.37
C LEU A 350 -6.53 4.78 11.48
N ALA A 351 -6.29 4.85 10.15
CA ALA A 351 -7.23 5.43 9.19
C ALA A 351 -8.55 4.63 9.13
N ILE A 352 -8.47 3.30 9.13
CA ILE A 352 -9.67 2.43 9.19
C ILE A 352 -10.42 2.64 10.49
N ALA A 353 -9.73 2.63 11.63
CA ALA A 353 -10.36 2.84 12.94
C ALA A 353 -11.07 4.20 13.00
N GLN A 354 -10.44 5.27 12.54
CA GLN A 354 -11.04 6.61 12.46
C GLN A 354 -12.26 6.65 11.54
N ARG A 355 -12.21 5.97 10.38
CA ARG A 355 -13.35 5.87 9.46
C ARG A 355 -14.53 5.15 10.14
N ARG A 356 -14.25 4.08 10.88
CA ARG A 356 -15.25 3.32 11.64
C ARG A 356 -15.90 4.16 12.74
N VAL A 357 -15.09 4.92 13.50
CA VAL A 357 -15.60 5.85 14.52
C VAL A 357 -16.49 6.92 13.89
N ARG A 358 -16.07 7.57 12.80
CA ARG A 358 -16.90 8.58 12.10
C ARG A 358 -18.22 8.01 11.58
N GLN A 359 -18.23 6.76 11.11
CA GLN A 359 -19.46 6.08 10.68
C GLN A 359 -20.41 5.85 11.87
N LEU A 360 -19.87 5.41 13.02
CA LEU A 360 -20.65 5.22 14.24
C LEU A 360 -21.21 6.55 14.79
N ASP A 361 -20.42 7.62 14.75
CA ASP A 361 -20.86 8.97 15.15
C ASP A 361 -22.05 9.44 14.30
N VAL A 362 -21.97 9.26 12.97
CA VAL A 362 -23.08 9.59 12.05
C VAL A 362 -24.34 8.78 12.38
N LEU A 363 -24.19 7.48 12.66
CA LEU A 363 -25.32 6.64 13.05
C LEU A 363 -25.92 7.07 14.38
N THR A 364 -25.09 7.36 15.37
CA THR A 364 -25.52 7.82 16.69
C THR A 364 -26.24 9.18 16.63
N ASP A 365 -25.75 10.11 15.83
CA ASP A 365 -26.42 11.41 15.60
C ASP A 365 -27.76 11.25 14.89
N ARG A 366 -27.86 10.34 13.91
CA ARG A 366 -29.13 10.01 13.26
C ARG A 366 -30.16 9.47 14.25
N ASP A 367 -29.75 8.54 15.12
CA ASP A 367 -30.63 7.97 16.16
C ASP A 367 -31.08 9.01 17.18
N ARG A 368 -30.20 9.94 17.53
CA ARG A 368 -30.53 11.06 18.44
C ARG A 368 -31.54 12.01 17.79
N ILE A 369 -31.27 12.45 16.55
CA ILE A 369 -32.15 13.36 15.81
C ILE A 369 -33.54 12.73 15.63
N ALA A 370 -33.61 11.47 15.31
CA ALA A 370 -34.87 10.76 15.14
C ALA A 370 -35.70 10.67 16.45
N ARG A 371 -35.04 10.42 17.60
CA ARG A 371 -35.71 10.45 18.91
C ARG A 371 -36.19 11.86 19.28
N ASP A 372 -35.36 12.87 19.06
CA ASP A 372 -35.71 14.26 19.35
C ASP A 372 -36.93 14.73 18.51
N LEU A 373 -36.99 14.36 17.24
CA LEU A 373 -38.14 14.63 16.37
C LEU A 373 -39.38 13.91 16.82
N HIS A 374 -39.27 12.64 17.19
CA HIS A 374 -40.42 11.87 17.68
C HIS A 374 -40.98 12.44 18.99
N ASP A 375 -40.14 12.69 19.99
CA ASP A 375 -40.57 13.05 21.34
C ASP A 375 -41.00 14.52 21.45
N HIS A 376 -40.39 15.41 20.70
CA HIS A 376 -40.68 16.84 20.82
C HIS A 376 -41.58 17.38 19.70
N VAL A 377 -41.38 16.98 18.46
CA VAL A 377 -42.08 17.56 17.32
C VAL A 377 -43.42 16.83 17.09
N ILE A 378 -43.38 15.53 16.92
CA ILE A 378 -44.60 14.72 16.64
C ILE A 378 -45.59 14.83 17.79
N GLN A 379 -45.14 14.72 19.05
CA GLN A 379 -46.03 14.81 20.21
C GLN A 379 -46.70 16.20 20.33
N ARG A 380 -45.98 17.28 20.03
CA ARG A 380 -46.55 18.64 20.02
C ARG A 380 -47.57 18.82 18.90
N LEU A 381 -47.25 18.39 17.68
CA LEU A 381 -48.18 18.49 16.55
C LEU A 381 -49.45 17.66 16.81
N PHE A 382 -49.31 16.47 17.41
CA PHE A 382 -50.43 15.64 17.79
C PHE A 382 -51.33 16.30 18.85
N ALA A 383 -50.75 16.93 19.88
CA ALA A 383 -51.47 17.67 20.90
C ALA A 383 -52.24 18.89 20.33
N VAL A 384 -51.64 19.61 19.39
CA VAL A 384 -52.29 20.71 18.66
C VAL A 384 -53.46 20.19 17.82
N GLY A 385 -53.26 19.10 17.08
CA GLY A 385 -54.30 18.45 16.31
C GLY A 385 -55.52 18.03 17.14
N LEU A 386 -55.28 17.38 18.31
CA LEU A 386 -56.33 17.02 19.27
C LEU A 386 -57.06 18.25 19.80
N THR A 387 -56.35 19.35 20.11
CA THR A 387 -56.97 20.57 20.61
C THR A 387 -57.86 21.24 19.55
N LEU A 388 -57.41 21.27 18.31
CA LEU A 388 -58.20 21.75 17.16
C LEU A 388 -59.43 20.87 16.93
N GLN A 389 -59.25 19.55 16.93
CA GLN A 389 -60.33 18.58 16.73
C GLN A 389 -61.40 18.70 17.82
N GLY A 390 -60.99 18.90 19.10
CA GLY A 390 -61.92 19.15 20.21
C GLY A 390 -62.64 20.53 20.15
N THR A 391 -62.18 21.44 19.33
CA THR A 391 -62.76 22.79 19.15
C THR A 391 -63.77 22.81 18.00
N ILE A 392 -63.62 21.98 16.98
CA ILE A 392 -64.49 21.89 15.80
C ILE A 392 -66.00 21.81 16.16
N PRO A 393 -66.46 20.97 17.10
CA PRO A 393 -67.90 20.87 17.43
C PRO A 393 -68.50 22.16 18.08
N ARG A 394 -67.64 23.08 18.56
CA ARG A 394 -68.01 24.31 19.22
C ARG A 394 -68.09 25.54 18.30
N VAL A 395 -67.62 25.40 17.06
CA VAL A 395 -67.61 26.48 16.04
C VAL A 395 -68.92 26.47 15.28
N ARG A 396 -69.68 27.56 15.33
CA ARG A 396 -71.00 27.69 14.72
C ARG A 396 -71.04 28.09 13.24
N PRO A 397 -70.15 28.91 12.67
CA PRO A 397 -70.13 29.22 11.24
C PRO A 397 -69.65 28.02 10.46
N ALA A 398 -70.47 27.58 9.49
CA ALA A 398 -70.15 26.39 8.64
C ALA A 398 -68.82 26.52 7.89
N ASP A 399 -68.49 27.73 7.44
CA ASP A 399 -67.27 28.01 6.71
C ASP A 399 -66.01 27.87 7.59
N ALA A 400 -66.10 28.24 8.88
CA ALA A 400 -65.02 28.08 9.85
C ALA A 400 -64.81 26.59 10.27
N HIS A 401 -65.90 25.82 10.28
CA HIS A 401 -65.86 24.40 10.56
C HIS A 401 -65.09 23.64 9.45
N GLY A 402 -65.38 23.91 8.21
CA GLY A 402 -64.68 23.31 7.06
C GLY A 402 -63.16 23.62 7.08
N ARG A 403 -62.82 24.88 7.28
CA ARG A 403 -61.40 25.30 7.35
C ARG A 403 -60.63 24.70 8.53
N LEU A 404 -61.26 24.49 9.66
CA LEU A 404 -60.62 23.81 10.80
C LEU A 404 -60.44 22.32 10.54
N SER A 405 -61.36 21.65 9.89
CA SER A 405 -61.20 20.27 9.46
C SER A 405 -60.03 20.10 8.50
N GLU A 406 -59.97 20.94 7.47
CA GLU A 406 -58.82 20.97 6.53
C GLU A 406 -57.48 21.14 7.28
N CYS A 407 -57.37 22.05 8.25
CA CYS A 407 -56.17 22.25 9.04
C CYS A 407 -55.79 21.02 9.88
N VAL A 408 -56.77 20.26 10.40
CA VAL A 408 -56.49 19.02 11.12
C VAL A 408 -55.99 17.92 10.20
N ASP A 409 -56.58 17.82 9.00
CA ASP A 409 -56.15 16.86 7.98
C ASP A 409 -54.74 17.16 7.50
N ASP A 410 -54.41 18.44 7.23
CA ASP A 410 -53.07 18.89 6.88
C ASP A 410 -52.06 18.57 8.00
N LEU A 411 -52.40 18.82 9.25
CA LEU A 411 -51.55 18.45 10.40
C LEU A 411 -51.29 16.94 10.49
N GLN A 412 -52.28 16.13 10.25
CA GLN A 412 -52.16 14.68 10.25
C GLN A 412 -51.23 14.21 9.11
N GLN A 413 -51.36 14.84 7.94
CA GLN A 413 -50.48 14.58 6.82
C GLN A 413 -49.01 14.95 7.12
N VAL A 414 -48.76 16.13 7.70
CA VAL A 414 -47.40 16.57 8.09
C VAL A 414 -46.81 15.62 9.15
N ILE A 415 -47.60 15.16 10.14
CA ILE A 415 -47.13 14.17 11.11
C ILE A 415 -46.70 12.88 10.42
N GLN A 416 -47.46 12.44 9.42
CA GLN A 416 -47.15 11.22 8.68
C GLN A 416 -45.87 11.39 7.81
N GLU A 417 -45.71 12.55 7.17
CA GLU A 417 -44.50 12.87 6.43
C GLU A 417 -43.25 12.91 7.32
N ILE A 418 -43.35 13.53 8.51
CA ILE A 418 -42.25 13.54 9.50
C ILE A 418 -41.95 12.11 9.99
N ARG A 419 -42.94 11.29 10.27
CA ARG A 419 -42.75 9.88 10.66
C ARG A 419 -42.01 9.10 9.59
N THR A 420 -42.36 9.32 8.32
CA THR A 420 -41.68 8.69 7.18
C THR A 420 -40.22 9.17 7.09
N ALA A 421 -39.97 10.47 7.23
CA ALA A 421 -38.61 11.02 7.21
C ALA A 421 -37.74 10.51 8.38
N ILE A 422 -38.32 10.39 9.59
CA ILE A 422 -37.63 9.79 10.76
C ILE A 422 -37.28 8.34 10.49
N PHE A 423 -38.18 7.60 9.86
CA PHE A 423 -37.97 6.21 9.52
C PHE A 423 -36.84 6.04 8.51
N ASP A 424 -36.77 6.91 7.50
CA ASP A 424 -35.70 6.93 6.51
C ASP A 424 -34.34 7.31 7.16
N LEU A 425 -34.35 8.15 8.21
CA LEU A 425 -33.16 8.50 9.00
C LEU A 425 -32.63 7.31 9.83
N HIS A 426 -33.47 6.42 10.32
CA HIS A 426 -33.06 5.25 11.13
C HIS A 426 -32.39 4.14 10.33
N GLY A 427 -32.03 4.36 9.09
CA GLY A 427 -31.24 3.40 8.32
C GLY A 427 -32.08 2.31 7.62
N GLY A 428 -33.36 2.60 7.36
CA GLY A 428 -34.29 1.73 6.64
C GLY A 428 -33.92 1.38 5.19
N ARG A 429 -32.68 1.59 4.78
CA ARG A 429 -32.19 1.28 3.42
C ARG A 429 -31.89 -0.21 3.19
N SER A 430 -31.84 -1.09 4.21
CA SER A 430 -31.39 -2.47 3.99
C SER A 430 -32.49 -3.54 3.92
N ALA A 431 -33.53 -3.52 4.73
CA ALA A 431 -34.56 -4.55 4.69
C ALA A 431 -35.96 -4.02 4.31
N SER A 432 -36.42 -2.95 4.96
CA SER A 432 -37.77 -2.41 4.73
C SER A 432 -37.89 -1.71 3.36
N THR A 433 -36.88 -0.96 2.93
CA THR A 433 -36.87 -0.32 1.59
C THR A 433 -36.82 -1.38 0.49
N ARG A 434 -36.05 -2.47 0.68
CA ARG A 434 -36.03 -3.59 -0.27
C ARG A 434 -37.35 -4.32 -0.30
N LEU A 435 -37.99 -4.58 0.82
CA LEU A 435 -39.28 -5.25 0.84
C LEU A 435 -40.37 -4.40 0.18
N ARG A 436 -40.46 -3.10 0.53
CA ARG A 436 -41.40 -2.18 -0.11
C ARG A 436 -41.17 -2.12 -1.63
N GLN A 437 -39.95 -1.95 -2.07
CA GLN A 437 -39.61 -1.92 -3.49
C GLN A 437 -39.92 -3.25 -4.19
N ARG A 438 -39.64 -4.40 -3.53
CA ARG A 438 -40.00 -5.73 -4.06
C ARG A 438 -41.51 -5.89 -4.22
N LEU A 439 -42.29 -5.38 -3.28
CA LEU A 439 -43.75 -5.43 -3.34
C LEU A 439 -44.30 -4.48 -4.41
N ASP A 440 -43.77 -3.27 -4.52
CA ASP A 440 -44.16 -2.32 -5.57
C ASP A 440 -43.77 -2.87 -6.97
N ASP A 441 -42.60 -3.47 -7.13
CA ASP A 441 -42.17 -4.12 -8.38
C ASP A 441 -43.05 -5.34 -8.73
N ALA A 442 -43.46 -6.13 -7.70
CA ALA A 442 -44.35 -7.27 -7.89
C ALA A 442 -45.75 -6.85 -8.36
N ILE A 443 -46.23 -5.70 -7.94
CA ILE A 443 -47.49 -5.12 -8.37
C ILE A 443 -47.36 -4.52 -9.78
N ALA A 444 -46.32 -3.74 -10.01
CA ALA A 444 -46.05 -3.08 -11.28
C ALA A 444 -45.90 -4.10 -12.44
N ALA A 445 -45.36 -5.30 -12.15
CA ALA A 445 -45.19 -6.35 -13.16
C ALA A 445 -46.49 -6.86 -13.80
N PHE A 446 -47.66 -6.59 -13.17
CA PHE A 446 -48.96 -7.03 -13.64
C PHE A 446 -49.92 -5.89 -13.94
N THR A 447 -49.53 -4.63 -13.74
CA THR A 447 -50.38 -3.44 -13.96
C THR A 447 -50.23 -2.97 -15.38
N ASP A 448 -51.11 -3.39 -16.24
CA ASP A 448 -51.28 -2.80 -17.58
C ASP A 448 -52.18 -1.54 -17.51
N SER A 449 -52.26 -0.78 -18.58
CA SER A 449 -52.88 0.55 -18.66
C SER A 449 -54.35 0.62 -18.18
N ASP A 450 -55.05 -0.50 -18.03
CA ASP A 450 -56.48 -0.58 -17.69
C ASP A 450 -56.76 -0.96 -16.21
N LEU A 451 -55.74 -1.32 -15.39
CA LEU A 451 -55.91 -1.67 -13.97
C LEU A 451 -55.40 -0.54 -13.06
N HIS A 452 -56.27 0.01 -12.25
CA HIS A 452 -55.90 0.99 -11.23
C HIS A 452 -55.55 0.29 -9.92
N ALA A 453 -54.27 0.15 -9.65
CA ALA A 453 -53.77 -0.43 -8.40
C ALA A 453 -53.47 0.66 -7.36
N SER A 454 -53.99 0.50 -6.14
CA SER A 454 -53.62 1.32 -4.98
C SER A 454 -52.89 0.47 -3.95
N VAL A 455 -51.82 0.98 -3.39
CA VAL A 455 -51.01 0.26 -2.39
C VAL A 455 -50.92 1.08 -1.12
N GLN A 456 -51.22 0.46 0.01
CA GLN A 456 -51.11 1.10 1.30
C GLN A 456 -50.25 0.26 2.25
N PHE A 457 -49.24 0.89 2.84
CA PHE A 457 -48.37 0.28 3.83
C PHE A 457 -48.67 0.89 5.21
N SER A 458 -48.74 0.07 6.25
CA SER A 458 -48.91 0.52 7.64
C SER A 458 -48.02 -0.28 8.59
N GLY A 459 -47.40 0.42 9.56
CA GLY A 459 -46.48 -0.18 10.53
C GLY A 459 -45.03 -0.35 10.04
N PRO A 460 -44.14 -0.82 10.91
CA PRO A 460 -42.70 -0.91 10.65
C PRO A 460 -42.35 -2.18 9.85
N LEU A 461 -42.18 -2.07 8.54
CA LEU A 461 -41.74 -3.18 7.67
C LEU A 461 -40.34 -3.70 8.01
N SER A 462 -39.58 -2.98 8.83
CA SER A 462 -38.23 -3.35 9.25
C SER A 462 -38.15 -4.52 10.20
N VAL A 463 -39.25 -4.84 10.85
CA VAL A 463 -39.36 -6.02 11.76
C VAL A 463 -39.58 -7.34 11.02
N ILE A 464 -39.78 -7.26 9.70
CA ILE A 464 -40.02 -8.42 8.84
C ILE A 464 -38.70 -9.05 8.46
N ASP A 465 -38.46 -10.28 8.85
CA ASP A 465 -37.28 -11.04 8.46
C ASP A 465 -37.26 -11.42 6.96
N ALA A 466 -36.12 -11.87 6.46
CA ALA A 466 -35.95 -12.18 5.04
C ALA A 466 -36.90 -13.30 4.57
N GLN A 467 -37.16 -14.31 5.41
CA GLN A 467 -38.01 -15.43 5.07
C GLN A 467 -39.48 -14.99 4.95
N LEU A 468 -39.93 -14.17 5.90
CA LEU A 468 -41.29 -13.62 5.91
C LEU A 468 -41.50 -12.61 4.77
N ALA A 469 -40.44 -11.86 4.41
CA ALA A 469 -40.43 -10.97 3.25
C ALA A 469 -40.62 -11.74 1.92
N ASP A 470 -40.00 -12.90 1.77
CA ASP A 470 -40.16 -13.75 0.58
C ASP A 470 -41.59 -14.32 0.49
N HIS A 471 -42.20 -14.67 1.63
CA HIS A 471 -43.60 -15.07 1.67
C HIS A 471 -44.53 -13.89 1.30
N ALA A 472 -44.27 -12.69 1.83
CA ALA A 472 -45.05 -11.49 1.54
C ALA A 472 -45.05 -11.15 0.04
N GLU A 473 -43.88 -11.16 -0.60
CA GLU A 473 -43.76 -10.92 -2.06
C GLU A 473 -44.56 -11.96 -2.84
N ALA A 474 -44.42 -13.24 -2.50
CA ALA A 474 -45.14 -14.31 -3.19
C ALA A 474 -46.67 -14.17 -3.06
N VAL A 475 -47.15 -13.76 -1.87
CA VAL A 475 -48.58 -13.52 -1.61
C VAL A 475 -49.11 -12.37 -2.42
N VAL A 476 -48.41 -11.23 -2.44
CA VAL A 476 -48.80 -10.06 -3.26
C VAL A 476 -48.79 -10.41 -4.74
N ARG A 477 -47.72 -11.05 -5.23
CA ARG A 477 -47.61 -11.45 -6.63
C ARG A 477 -48.72 -12.37 -7.08
N GLU A 478 -49.07 -13.39 -6.27
CA GLU A 478 -50.17 -14.31 -6.58
C GLU A 478 -51.51 -13.63 -6.51
N GLY A 479 -51.77 -12.79 -5.47
CA GLY A 479 -53.03 -12.04 -5.34
C GLY A 479 -53.30 -11.09 -6.50
N VAL A 480 -52.27 -10.33 -6.92
CA VAL A 480 -52.36 -9.42 -8.07
C VAL A 480 -52.52 -10.19 -9.37
N SER A 481 -51.77 -11.28 -9.56
CA SER A 481 -51.94 -12.15 -10.74
C SER A 481 -53.36 -12.73 -10.86
N ASN A 482 -53.96 -13.11 -9.75
CA ASN A 482 -55.31 -13.64 -9.71
C ASN A 482 -56.34 -12.57 -10.07
N ALA A 483 -56.19 -11.33 -9.57
CA ALA A 483 -57.06 -10.20 -9.92
C ALA A 483 -57.00 -9.87 -11.41
N VAL A 484 -55.80 -9.85 -11.97
CA VAL A 484 -55.64 -9.54 -13.41
C VAL A 484 -56.13 -10.68 -14.30
N ARG A 485 -55.68 -11.91 -14.05
CA ARG A 485 -55.89 -13.04 -14.97
C ARG A 485 -57.29 -13.66 -14.84
N HIS A 486 -57.82 -13.71 -13.61
CA HIS A 486 -59.05 -14.45 -13.34
C HIS A 486 -60.23 -13.57 -12.99
N ALA A 487 -60.03 -12.47 -12.25
CA ALA A 487 -61.14 -11.62 -11.84
C ALA A 487 -61.52 -10.57 -12.94
N LYS A 488 -60.64 -10.21 -13.87
CA LYS A 488 -60.79 -9.11 -14.82
C LYS A 488 -61.18 -7.80 -14.11
N ALA A 489 -60.47 -7.53 -13.00
CA ALA A 489 -60.70 -6.35 -12.18
C ALA A 489 -60.28 -5.07 -12.89
N SER A 490 -60.95 -3.96 -12.62
CA SER A 490 -60.57 -2.63 -13.02
C SER A 490 -59.88 -1.85 -11.89
N ARG A 491 -60.10 -2.22 -10.64
CA ARG A 491 -59.48 -1.63 -9.45
C ARG A 491 -59.00 -2.72 -8.54
N LEU A 492 -57.78 -2.48 -8.01
CA LEU A 492 -57.11 -3.36 -7.07
C LEU A 492 -56.60 -2.54 -5.89
N ALA A 493 -56.91 -2.94 -4.69
CA ALA A 493 -56.39 -2.36 -3.46
C ALA A 493 -55.53 -3.40 -2.74
N VAL A 494 -54.25 -3.08 -2.51
CA VAL A 494 -53.31 -3.91 -1.74
C VAL A 494 -52.97 -3.17 -0.45
N SER A 495 -53.23 -3.78 0.69
CA SER A 495 -52.82 -3.26 2.00
C SER A 495 -51.88 -4.22 2.68
N VAL A 496 -50.76 -3.68 3.19
CA VAL A 496 -49.72 -4.41 3.93
C VAL A 496 -49.58 -3.77 5.29
N ALA A 497 -49.96 -4.47 6.34
CA ALA A 497 -49.93 -3.99 7.71
C ALA A 497 -49.00 -4.85 8.58
N ALA A 498 -48.03 -4.21 9.22
CA ALA A 498 -47.16 -4.83 10.22
C ALA A 498 -47.45 -4.21 11.61
N ALA A 499 -48.06 -5.00 12.49
CA ALA A 499 -48.36 -4.64 13.88
C ALA A 499 -47.86 -5.77 14.80
N ASP A 500 -48.75 -6.53 15.41
CA ASP A 500 -48.44 -7.77 16.12
C ASP A 500 -48.24 -8.95 15.14
N GLU A 501 -48.84 -8.82 13.98
CA GLU A 501 -48.75 -9.75 12.85
C GLU A 501 -48.48 -8.97 11.54
N LEU A 502 -47.85 -9.62 10.57
CA LEU A 502 -47.84 -9.14 9.19
C LEU A 502 -49.14 -9.58 8.51
N CYS A 503 -50.01 -8.64 8.15
CA CYS A 503 -51.20 -8.90 7.38
C CYS A 503 -51.15 -8.27 6.00
N ILE A 504 -51.42 -9.05 4.97
CA ILE A 504 -51.55 -8.64 3.58
C ILE A 504 -52.96 -8.86 3.13
N GLU A 505 -53.60 -7.82 2.64
CA GLU A 505 -54.95 -7.87 2.10
C GLU A 505 -54.94 -7.37 0.65
N VAL A 506 -55.57 -8.15 -0.23
CA VAL A 506 -55.71 -7.82 -1.66
C VAL A 506 -57.20 -7.86 -1.96
N VAL A 507 -57.73 -6.73 -2.40
CA VAL A 507 -59.17 -6.56 -2.74
C VAL A 507 -59.29 -6.13 -4.19
N ASP A 508 -60.09 -6.87 -4.96
CA ASP A 508 -60.41 -6.54 -6.35
C ASP A 508 -61.93 -6.26 -6.54
N ASP A 509 -62.27 -5.52 -7.59
CA ASP A 509 -63.66 -5.24 -8.01
C ASP A 509 -64.14 -6.14 -9.15
N GLY A 510 -63.49 -7.26 -9.40
CA GLY A 510 -63.73 -8.14 -10.52
C GLY A 510 -64.99 -9.04 -10.33
N ARG A 511 -65.08 -10.08 -11.13
CA ARG A 511 -66.27 -10.98 -11.17
C ARG A 511 -66.41 -11.91 -9.95
N GLY A 512 -65.49 -11.85 -8.96
CA GLY A 512 -65.51 -12.69 -7.79
C GLY A 512 -65.15 -14.16 -8.05
N LEU A 513 -65.25 -14.99 -7.02
CA LEU A 513 -64.84 -16.38 -7.02
C LEU A 513 -65.99 -17.30 -7.48
N PRO A 514 -65.76 -18.27 -8.38
CA PRO A 514 -66.74 -19.32 -8.70
C PRO A 514 -66.94 -20.27 -7.48
N PRO A 515 -68.11 -20.93 -7.38
CA PRO A 515 -68.43 -21.79 -6.19
C PRO A 515 -67.54 -23.01 -6.00
N ASP A 516 -66.89 -23.52 -7.03
CA ASP A 516 -66.01 -24.69 -7.01
C ASP A 516 -64.60 -24.33 -7.43
N ILE A 517 -63.77 -23.83 -6.48
CA ILE A 517 -62.38 -23.50 -6.76
C ILE A 517 -61.43 -24.57 -6.23
N THR A 518 -60.81 -25.30 -7.16
CA THR A 518 -59.64 -26.14 -6.94
C THR A 518 -58.42 -25.57 -7.66
N GLY A 519 -58.09 -24.29 -7.40
CA GLY A 519 -56.92 -23.63 -8.02
C GLY A 519 -55.66 -23.87 -7.20
N SER A 520 -54.58 -24.26 -7.88
CA SER A 520 -53.24 -24.50 -7.26
C SER A 520 -52.65 -23.25 -6.55
N GLY A 521 -53.00 -22.04 -7.01
CA GLY A 521 -52.50 -20.78 -6.42
C GLY A 521 -53.05 -20.51 -5.01
N LEU A 522 -54.36 -20.64 -4.81
CA LEU A 522 -54.98 -20.42 -3.49
C LEU A 522 -54.56 -21.51 -2.48
N THR A 523 -54.33 -22.75 -2.95
CA THR A 523 -53.82 -23.83 -2.10
C THR A 523 -52.37 -23.50 -1.65
N ASN A 524 -51.53 -23.00 -2.54
CA ASN A 524 -50.16 -22.61 -2.24
C ASN A 524 -50.12 -21.44 -1.21
N LEU A 525 -51.02 -20.45 -1.33
CA LEU A 525 -51.12 -19.35 -0.36
C LEU A 525 -51.53 -19.83 1.02
N ARG A 526 -52.42 -20.84 1.12
CA ARG A 526 -52.83 -21.47 2.37
C ARG A 526 -51.67 -22.26 3.00
N GLU A 527 -50.94 -23.02 2.20
CA GLU A 527 -49.78 -23.77 2.66
C GLU A 527 -48.67 -22.85 3.17
N ARG A 528 -48.41 -21.72 2.47
CA ARG A 528 -47.46 -20.69 2.92
C ARG A 528 -47.88 -20.06 4.26
N ALA A 529 -49.17 -19.78 4.46
CA ALA A 529 -49.65 -19.28 5.76
C ALA A 529 -49.43 -20.31 6.88
N ALA A 530 -49.77 -21.56 6.62
CA ALA A 530 -49.57 -22.65 7.58
C ALA A 530 -48.09 -22.87 7.94
N ALA A 531 -47.17 -22.74 6.96
CA ALA A 531 -45.71 -22.90 7.14
C ALA A 531 -45.14 -21.89 8.14
N VAL A 532 -45.71 -20.69 8.24
CA VAL A 532 -45.28 -19.62 9.16
C VAL A 532 -46.16 -19.48 10.39
N GLY A 533 -47.11 -20.41 10.59
CA GLY A 533 -48.05 -20.38 11.71
C GLY A 533 -49.14 -19.29 11.61
N GLY A 534 -49.37 -18.81 10.39
CA GLY A 534 -50.34 -17.77 10.06
C GLY A 534 -51.70 -18.28 9.58
N SER A 535 -52.50 -17.37 9.03
CA SER A 535 -53.86 -17.63 8.53
C SER A 535 -54.07 -17.11 7.12
N PHE A 536 -54.94 -17.78 6.36
CA PHE A 536 -55.33 -17.39 5.01
C PHE A 536 -56.84 -17.51 4.83
N THR A 537 -57.46 -16.41 4.38
CA THR A 537 -58.91 -16.38 4.07
C THR A 537 -59.15 -15.75 2.71
N VAL A 538 -60.17 -16.22 2.02
CA VAL A 538 -60.67 -15.65 0.77
C VAL A 538 -62.18 -15.54 0.86
N GLU A 539 -62.70 -14.35 0.60
CA GLU A 539 -64.13 -14.00 0.75
C GLU A 539 -64.59 -13.15 -0.43
N ALA A 540 -65.91 -13.01 -0.59
CA ALA A 540 -66.48 -12.06 -1.53
C ALA A 540 -66.17 -10.62 -1.07
N GLY A 541 -65.70 -9.77 -2.00
CA GLY A 541 -65.40 -8.37 -1.71
C GLY A 541 -66.63 -7.54 -1.35
N PRO A 542 -66.47 -6.46 -0.55
CA PRO A 542 -67.59 -5.66 -0.03
C PRO A 542 -68.36 -4.88 -1.10
N GLN A 543 -67.75 -4.67 -2.29
CA GLN A 543 -68.36 -4.00 -3.45
C GLN A 543 -68.47 -4.91 -4.69
N GLY A 544 -68.43 -6.22 -4.48
CA GLY A 544 -68.22 -7.24 -5.52
C GLY A 544 -66.74 -7.61 -5.59
N GLY A 545 -66.37 -8.61 -6.44
CA GLY A 545 -65.01 -9.07 -6.58
C GLY A 545 -64.55 -9.99 -5.45
N THR A 546 -63.23 -10.03 -5.16
CA THR A 546 -62.64 -10.93 -4.18
C THR A 546 -61.81 -10.15 -3.14
N ARG A 547 -61.90 -10.58 -1.92
CA ARG A 547 -61.02 -10.16 -0.80
C ARG A 547 -60.19 -11.34 -0.34
N LEU A 548 -58.87 -11.22 -0.52
CA LEU A 548 -57.87 -12.16 -0.06
C LEU A 548 -57.16 -11.57 1.15
N ARG A 549 -57.04 -12.30 2.25
CA ARG A 549 -56.31 -11.90 3.45
C ARG A 549 -55.37 -13.00 3.88
N TRP A 550 -54.11 -12.66 4.03
CA TRP A 550 -53.02 -13.51 4.49
C TRP A 550 -52.33 -12.84 5.68
N CYS A 551 -52.24 -13.52 6.83
CA CYS A 551 -51.57 -12.97 8.02
C CYS A 551 -50.57 -13.98 8.56
N ALA A 552 -49.47 -13.49 9.13
CA ALA A 552 -48.43 -14.28 9.77
C ALA A 552 -47.87 -13.56 11.01
N PRO A 553 -47.61 -14.29 12.11
CA PRO A 553 -47.05 -13.69 13.32
C PRO A 553 -45.66 -13.15 13.07
N LEU A 554 -45.36 -11.97 13.64
CA LEU A 554 -44.01 -11.41 13.69
C LEU A 554 -43.26 -12.09 14.85
N ARG A 555 -42.09 -12.72 14.58
CA ARG A 555 -41.27 -13.41 15.58
C ARG A 555 -40.32 -12.48 16.27
#